data_1c4a70581d0f736a3e593df128382cce
#
_entry.id   1c4a70581d0f736a3e593df128382cce
#
_cell.length_a   1.000
_cell.length_b   1.000
_cell.length_c   1.000
_cell.angle_alpha   90.00
_cell.angle_beta   90.00
_cell.angle_gamma   90.00
#
_symmetry.space_group_name_H-M   'P 1'
#
loop_
_entity.id
_entity.type
_entity.pdbx_description
1 polymer ?
#
loop_
_entity_poly.entity_id
_entity_poly.type
_entity_poly.pdbx_seq_one_letter_code
_entity_poly.pdbx_strand_id
1 'polypeptide(L)'
;VFGKDEVKSEDDARNKIKESIHDLQVNDSDYKFMLDVRAYMEQKVGELEFPDELLKKIMKANNKDKDEKFVEDNYAKSIVELKWHLIKEQLVKANKIKVNDKDIKAAAVQAARFQFAQYGMNNIPDEYLENYAQEMLKHQEQVNQLVDRCVDQKLAAALKEVVTLNHKNISSEDFAKMFEENNKADEAQA
;
A
#
# COMPACT_ATOMS: atom_id res chain seq x y z
N VAL A 1 -12.30 -4.72 -24.37
CA VAL A 1 -11.54 -3.92 -23.39
C VAL A 1 -12.45 -2.86 -22.79
N PHE A 2 -13.20 -2.10 -23.58
CA PHE A 2 -14.17 -1.10 -23.11
C PHE A 2 -15.60 -1.54 -23.49
N GLY A 3 -16.61 -1.12 -22.69
CA GLY A 3 -18.02 -1.36 -23.01
C GLY A 3 -18.45 -0.67 -24.31
N LYS A 4 -19.45 -1.25 -24.99
CA LYS A 4 -19.95 -0.72 -26.30
C LYS A 4 -20.36 0.74 -26.24
N ASP A 5 -20.79 1.24 -25.09
CA ASP A 5 -21.30 2.60 -24.89
C ASP A 5 -20.25 3.58 -24.33
N GLU A 6 -19.09 3.10 -23.94
CA GLU A 6 -18.04 3.91 -23.31
C GLU A 6 -17.04 4.50 -24.31
N VAL A 7 -16.92 3.91 -25.51
CA VAL A 7 -15.96 4.33 -26.54
C VAL A 7 -16.71 4.48 -27.85
N LYS A 8 -16.78 5.70 -28.35
CA LYS A 8 -17.50 6.04 -29.58
C LYS A 8 -16.58 6.28 -30.79
N SER A 9 -15.27 6.43 -30.51
CA SER A 9 -14.26 6.70 -31.54
C SER A 9 -12.91 6.08 -31.16
N GLU A 10 -12.00 6.00 -32.14
CA GLU A 10 -10.62 5.59 -31.89
C GLU A 10 -9.91 6.56 -30.94
N ASP A 11 -10.19 7.84 -31.03
CA ASP A 11 -9.61 8.88 -30.16
C ASP A 11 -10.12 8.70 -28.72
N ASP A 12 -11.39 8.37 -28.52
CA ASP A 12 -11.92 8.07 -27.18
C ASP A 12 -11.22 6.85 -26.57
N ALA A 13 -11.01 5.80 -27.39
CA ALA A 13 -10.29 4.62 -26.95
C ALA A 13 -8.84 4.96 -26.53
N ARG A 14 -8.14 5.74 -27.35
CA ARG A 14 -6.76 6.18 -27.06
C ARG A 14 -6.69 7.02 -25.79
N ASN A 15 -7.63 7.92 -25.60
CA ASN A 15 -7.69 8.77 -24.41
C ASN A 15 -7.94 7.95 -23.14
N LYS A 16 -8.90 7.03 -23.16
CA LYS A 16 -9.16 6.14 -22.02
C LYS A 16 -7.97 5.23 -21.69
N ILE A 17 -7.26 4.74 -22.70
CA ILE A 17 -6.03 3.97 -22.46
C ILE A 17 -4.96 4.85 -21.80
N LYS A 18 -4.78 6.08 -22.29
CA LYS A 18 -3.83 7.03 -21.69
C LYS A 18 -4.18 7.36 -20.24
N GLU A 19 -5.46 7.61 -19.95
CA GLU A 19 -5.95 7.86 -18.59
C GLU A 19 -5.68 6.66 -17.69
N SER A 20 -6.00 5.44 -18.13
CA SER A 20 -5.74 4.22 -17.36
C SER A 20 -4.25 4.01 -17.08
N ILE A 21 -3.38 4.25 -18.07
CA ILE A 21 -1.93 4.16 -17.88
C ILE A 21 -1.45 5.25 -16.92
N HIS A 22 -1.97 6.47 -17.07
CA HIS A 22 -1.64 7.59 -16.17
C HIS A 22 -2.00 7.26 -14.71
N ASP A 23 -3.22 6.77 -14.47
CA ASP A 23 -3.69 6.42 -13.13
C ASP A 23 -2.85 5.31 -12.49
N LEU A 24 -2.44 4.31 -13.27
CA LEU A 24 -1.51 3.28 -12.81
C LEU A 24 -0.16 3.89 -12.42
N GLN A 25 0.41 4.74 -13.27
CA GLN A 25 1.70 5.39 -13.00
C GLN A 25 1.65 6.33 -11.81
N VAL A 26 0.52 7.02 -11.58
CA VAL A 26 0.31 7.84 -10.37
C VAL A 26 0.31 6.97 -9.12
N ASN A 27 -0.42 5.86 -9.12
CA ASN A 27 -0.45 4.93 -8.00
C ASN A 27 0.94 4.35 -7.69
N ASP A 28 1.68 3.96 -8.72
CA ASP A 28 3.05 3.44 -8.55
C ASP A 28 4.01 4.51 -8.04
N SER A 29 3.86 5.76 -8.53
CA SER A 29 4.62 6.91 -8.05
C SER A 29 4.31 7.23 -6.58
N ASP A 30 3.05 7.12 -6.17
CA ASP A 30 2.62 7.30 -4.78
C ASP A 30 3.18 6.21 -3.87
N TYR A 31 3.19 4.98 -4.35
CA TYR A 31 3.82 3.88 -3.64
C TYR A 31 5.35 4.11 -3.48
N LYS A 32 6.04 4.50 -4.56
CA LYS A 32 7.47 4.84 -4.49
C LYS A 32 7.74 5.99 -3.52
N PHE A 33 6.91 7.03 -3.55
CA PHE A 33 7.02 8.14 -2.60
C PHE A 33 6.93 7.65 -1.14
N MET A 34 6.01 6.73 -0.84
CA MET A 34 5.90 6.18 0.52
C MET A 34 7.08 5.31 0.92
N LEU A 35 7.70 4.58 -0.02
CA LEU A 35 8.96 3.88 0.22
C LEU A 35 10.10 4.85 0.55
N ASP A 36 10.19 5.95 -0.18
CA ASP A 36 11.20 6.99 0.08
C ASP A 36 10.96 7.70 1.43
N VAL A 37 9.70 7.96 1.78
CA VAL A 37 9.32 8.48 3.11
C VAL A 37 9.75 7.51 4.20
N ARG A 38 9.50 6.21 4.02
CA ARG A 38 9.91 5.17 4.98
C ARG A 38 11.42 5.21 5.18
N ALA A 39 12.19 5.08 4.10
CA ALA A 39 13.65 5.07 4.15
C ALA A 39 14.22 6.34 4.82
N TYR A 40 13.71 7.51 4.42
CA TYR A 40 14.11 8.78 5.02
C TYR A 40 13.81 8.86 6.52
N MET A 41 12.61 8.46 6.92
CA MET A 41 12.19 8.54 8.32
C MET A 41 12.90 7.53 9.20
N GLU A 42 13.13 6.31 8.71
CA GLU A 42 13.91 5.29 9.42
C GLU A 42 15.34 5.75 9.67
N GLN A 43 15.96 6.40 8.66
CA GLN A 43 17.30 7.01 8.81
C GLN A 43 17.28 8.18 9.79
N LYS A 44 16.28 9.05 9.71
CA LYS A 44 16.18 10.25 10.56
C LYS A 44 15.91 9.92 12.02
N VAL A 45 15.11 8.92 12.29
CA VAL A 45 14.81 8.43 13.65
C VAL A 45 16.03 7.69 14.25
N GLY A 46 16.82 7.05 13.39
CA GLY A 46 17.98 6.29 13.84
C GLY A 46 17.60 4.99 14.54
N GLU A 47 18.48 4.49 15.39
CA GLU A 47 18.26 3.28 16.17
C GLU A 47 17.28 3.54 17.31
N LEU A 48 16.40 2.56 17.56
CA LEU A 48 15.47 2.54 18.68
C LEU A 48 15.79 1.32 19.54
N GLU A 49 15.78 1.52 20.85
CA GLU A 49 15.90 0.41 21.81
C GLU A 49 14.52 -0.22 22.04
N PHE A 50 14.44 -1.53 21.90
CA PHE A 50 13.25 -2.31 22.13
C PHE A 50 13.45 -3.30 23.27
N PRO A 51 12.39 -3.65 24.02
CA PRO A 51 12.44 -4.69 25.04
C PRO A 51 12.41 -6.09 24.39
N ASP A 52 13.54 -6.48 23.78
CA ASP A 52 13.67 -7.66 22.91
C ASP A 52 13.12 -8.94 23.55
N GLU A 53 13.47 -9.21 24.82
CA GLU A 53 12.99 -10.40 25.52
C GLU A 53 11.46 -10.46 25.64
N LEU A 54 10.84 -9.30 25.86
CA LEU A 54 9.36 -9.20 25.91
C LEU A 54 8.75 -9.41 24.53
N LEU A 55 9.31 -8.76 23.52
CA LEU A 55 8.81 -8.84 22.14
C LEU A 55 8.94 -10.25 21.58
N LYS A 56 10.05 -10.95 21.83
CA LYS A 56 10.21 -12.37 21.46
C LYS A 56 9.16 -13.26 22.14
N LYS A 57 8.88 -13.02 23.41
CA LYS A 57 7.81 -13.75 24.13
C LYS A 57 6.44 -13.49 23.53
N ILE A 58 6.12 -12.24 23.16
CA ILE A 58 4.86 -11.89 22.51
C ILE A 58 4.79 -12.56 21.14
N MET A 59 5.87 -12.50 20.35
CA MET A 59 5.92 -13.13 19.03
C MET A 59 5.69 -14.63 19.12
N LYS A 60 6.31 -15.32 20.09
CA LYS A 60 6.08 -16.75 20.35
C LYS A 60 4.65 -17.04 20.79
N ALA A 61 4.07 -16.20 21.66
CA ALA A 61 2.70 -16.36 22.12
C ALA A 61 1.67 -16.21 21.00
N ASN A 62 1.94 -15.35 20.01
CA ASN A 62 1.08 -15.14 18.84
C ASN A 62 1.27 -16.23 17.78
N ASN A 63 2.39 -16.96 17.79
CA ASN A 63 2.73 -18.02 16.83
C ASN A 63 2.93 -19.36 17.56
N LYS A 64 1.91 -19.83 18.27
CA LYS A 64 1.98 -21.04 19.12
C LYS A 64 2.25 -22.33 18.35
N ASP A 65 1.93 -22.35 17.08
CA ASP A 65 2.15 -23.45 16.13
C ASP A 65 3.58 -23.47 15.54
N LYS A 66 4.38 -22.45 15.82
CA LYS A 66 5.76 -22.31 15.34
C LYS A 66 6.76 -22.64 16.44
N ASP A 67 7.95 -23.08 16.02
CA ASP A 67 9.06 -23.38 16.92
C ASP A 67 9.83 -22.11 17.36
N GLU A 68 10.82 -22.28 18.23
CA GLU A 68 11.67 -21.19 18.68
C GLU A 68 12.53 -20.61 17.57
N LYS A 69 12.95 -21.47 16.64
CA LYS A 69 13.75 -21.04 15.48
C LYS A 69 13.00 -20.06 14.60
N PHE A 70 11.68 -20.24 14.46
CA PHE A 70 10.86 -19.25 13.74
C PHE A 70 10.95 -17.85 14.33
N VAL A 71 10.97 -17.75 15.68
CA VAL A 71 11.11 -16.44 16.36
C VAL A 71 12.49 -15.85 16.11
N GLU A 72 13.55 -16.65 16.22
CA GLU A 72 14.92 -16.19 15.98
C GLU A 72 15.12 -15.70 14.54
N ASP A 73 14.67 -16.47 13.57
CA ASP A 73 14.81 -16.18 12.14
C ASP A 73 14.00 -14.95 11.68
N ASN A 74 12.89 -14.65 12.35
CA ASN A 74 11.99 -13.57 11.93
C ASN A 74 12.00 -12.35 12.86
N TYR A 75 12.68 -12.40 14.00
CA TYR A 75 12.65 -11.32 14.99
C TYR A 75 13.22 -10.01 14.43
N ALA A 76 14.39 -10.06 13.79
CA ALA A 76 15.04 -8.86 13.24
C ALA A 76 14.10 -8.15 12.24
N LYS A 77 13.48 -8.91 11.34
CA LYS A 77 12.52 -8.42 10.36
C LYS A 77 11.30 -7.78 11.03
N SER A 78 10.78 -8.43 12.07
CA SER A 78 9.64 -7.93 12.83
C SER A 78 9.94 -6.62 13.55
N ILE A 79 11.17 -6.42 14.02
CA ILE A 79 11.60 -5.17 14.68
C ILE A 79 11.67 -4.02 13.66
N VAL A 80 12.16 -4.26 12.44
CA VAL A 80 12.18 -3.26 11.37
C VAL A 80 10.74 -2.81 11.04
N GLU A 81 9.82 -3.77 10.88
CA GLU A 81 8.41 -3.45 10.62
C GLU A 81 7.74 -2.75 11.81
N LEU A 82 8.04 -3.16 13.05
CA LEU A 82 7.54 -2.48 14.24
C LEU A 82 8.02 -1.03 14.31
N LYS A 83 9.31 -0.79 14.03
CA LYS A 83 9.86 0.57 13.97
C LYS A 83 9.11 1.42 12.95
N TRP A 84 8.95 0.90 11.74
CA TRP A 84 8.18 1.61 10.71
C TRP A 84 6.73 1.87 11.13
N HIS A 85 6.07 0.88 11.74
CA HIS A 85 4.70 1.03 12.24
C HIS A 85 4.60 2.18 13.26
N LEU A 86 5.52 2.27 14.22
CA LEU A 86 5.54 3.35 15.21
C LEU A 86 5.80 4.72 14.57
N ILE A 87 6.70 4.80 13.61
CA ILE A 87 6.95 6.03 12.85
C ILE A 87 5.69 6.45 12.08
N LYS A 88 5.08 5.51 11.35
CA LYS A 88 3.85 5.76 10.58
C LYS A 88 2.71 6.24 11.49
N GLU A 89 2.55 5.64 12.66
CA GLU A 89 1.54 6.07 13.63
C GLU A 89 1.73 7.54 14.07
N GLN A 90 2.98 7.96 14.32
CA GLN A 90 3.28 9.35 14.66
C GLN A 90 3.01 10.30 13.49
N LEU A 91 3.35 9.92 12.26
CA LEU A 91 3.05 10.70 11.06
C LEU A 91 1.54 10.85 10.85
N VAL A 92 0.77 9.78 11.04
CA VAL A 92 -0.70 9.77 10.97
C VAL A 92 -1.29 10.73 11.99
N LYS A 93 -0.81 10.70 13.25
CA LYS A 93 -1.24 11.60 14.32
C LYS A 93 -0.88 13.06 14.01
N ALA A 94 0.35 13.32 13.60
CA ALA A 94 0.84 14.67 13.28
C ALA A 94 0.04 15.33 12.15
N ASN A 95 -0.31 14.55 11.12
CA ASN A 95 -1.08 15.01 9.97
C ASN A 95 -2.60 14.88 10.17
N LYS A 96 -3.06 14.47 11.36
CA LYS A 96 -4.49 14.33 11.71
C LYS A 96 -5.28 13.46 10.73
N ILE A 97 -4.64 12.42 10.20
CA ILE A 97 -5.25 11.50 9.24
C ILE A 97 -6.38 10.74 9.93
N LYS A 98 -7.53 10.70 9.28
CA LYS A 98 -8.70 9.93 9.73
C LYS A 98 -9.26 9.13 8.57
N VAL A 99 -9.50 7.86 8.82
CA VAL A 99 -10.19 6.96 7.90
C VAL A 99 -11.62 6.78 8.43
N ASN A 100 -12.59 6.92 7.57
CA ASN A 100 -14.01 6.74 7.89
C ASN A 100 -14.61 5.60 7.06
N ASP A 101 -15.83 5.19 7.40
CA ASP A 101 -16.51 4.07 6.73
C ASP A 101 -16.68 4.28 5.22
N LYS A 102 -16.80 5.53 4.75
CA LYS A 102 -16.90 5.82 3.32
C LYS A 102 -15.59 5.54 2.60
N ASP A 103 -14.47 5.88 3.23
CA ASP A 103 -13.14 5.61 2.70
C ASP A 103 -12.93 4.10 2.53
N ILE A 104 -13.28 3.34 3.57
CA ILE A 104 -13.12 1.88 3.59
C ILE A 104 -14.01 1.22 2.54
N LYS A 105 -15.28 1.66 2.42
CA LYS A 105 -16.20 1.18 1.38
C LYS A 105 -15.69 1.47 -0.03
N ALA A 106 -15.20 2.68 -0.27
CA ALA A 106 -14.63 3.07 -1.56
C ALA A 106 -13.38 2.20 -1.89
N ALA A 107 -12.51 1.99 -0.91
CA ALA A 107 -11.34 1.13 -1.07
C ALA A 107 -11.73 -0.33 -1.36
N ALA A 108 -12.79 -0.85 -0.70
CA ALA A 108 -13.30 -2.20 -0.94
C ALA A 108 -13.84 -2.35 -2.38
N VAL A 109 -14.59 -1.38 -2.89
CA VAL A 109 -15.09 -1.37 -4.28
C VAL A 109 -13.93 -1.31 -5.28
N GLN A 110 -12.90 -0.50 -5.01
CA GLN A 110 -11.70 -0.44 -5.84
C GLN A 110 -10.92 -1.75 -5.82
N ALA A 111 -10.77 -2.39 -4.67
CA ALA A 111 -10.14 -3.69 -4.54
C ALA A 111 -10.91 -4.77 -5.31
N ALA A 112 -12.24 -4.77 -5.21
CA ALA A 112 -13.11 -5.66 -5.97
C ALA A 112 -12.93 -5.45 -7.48
N ARG A 113 -12.96 -4.21 -7.95
CA ARG A 113 -12.75 -3.86 -9.37
C ARG A 113 -11.40 -4.36 -9.87
N PHE A 114 -10.33 -4.14 -9.11
CA PHE A 114 -8.98 -4.61 -9.45
C PHE A 114 -8.92 -6.14 -9.53
N GLN A 115 -9.51 -6.83 -8.56
CA GLN A 115 -9.55 -8.29 -8.54
C GLN A 115 -10.29 -8.86 -9.75
N PHE A 116 -11.44 -8.32 -10.11
CA PHE A 116 -12.17 -8.76 -11.31
C PHE A 116 -11.39 -8.45 -12.59
N ALA A 117 -10.71 -7.30 -12.65
CA ALA A 117 -9.88 -6.93 -13.80
C ALA A 117 -8.74 -7.92 -14.04
N GLN A 118 -8.13 -8.48 -12.98
CA GLN A 118 -7.10 -9.53 -13.08
C GLN A 118 -7.61 -10.80 -13.78
N TYR A 119 -8.92 -11.10 -13.65
CA TYR A 119 -9.57 -12.19 -14.36
C TYR A 119 -10.14 -11.80 -15.74
N GLY A 120 -9.75 -10.62 -16.25
CA GLY A 120 -10.22 -10.10 -17.54
C GLY A 120 -11.65 -9.54 -17.54
N MET A 121 -12.27 -9.44 -16.35
CA MET A 121 -13.63 -8.94 -16.18
C MET A 121 -13.61 -7.43 -15.91
N ASN A 122 -13.42 -6.60 -16.95
CA ASN A 122 -13.28 -5.16 -16.82
C ASN A 122 -14.60 -4.38 -16.76
N ASN A 123 -15.72 -5.02 -17.15
CA ASN A 123 -17.05 -4.37 -17.25
C ASN A 123 -18.05 -5.02 -16.28
N ILE A 124 -17.72 -5.01 -15.00
CA ILE A 124 -18.64 -5.46 -13.95
C ILE A 124 -19.55 -4.29 -13.55
N PRO A 125 -20.88 -4.46 -13.54
CA PRO A 125 -21.79 -3.43 -13.05
C PRO A 125 -21.48 -3.07 -11.60
N ASP A 126 -21.61 -1.78 -11.26
CA ASP A 126 -21.25 -1.27 -9.91
C ASP A 126 -22.00 -2.00 -8.79
N GLU A 127 -23.26 -2.39 -9.01
CA GLU A 127 -24.04 -3.18 -8.04
C GLU A 127 -23.35 -4.49 -7.63
N TYR A 128 -22.73 -5.20 -8.59
CA TYR A 128 -21.98 -6.43 -8.29
C TYR A 128 -20.68 -6.14 -7.54
N LEU A 129 -20.01 -5.07 -7.91
CA LEU A 129 -18.79 -4.61 -7.21
C LEU A 129 -19.11 -4.21 -5.76
N GLU A 130 -20.21 -3.48 -5.55
CA GLU A 130 -20.66 -3.09 -4.22
C GLU A 130 -21.04 -4.30 -3.35
N ASN A 131 -21.77 -5.26 -3.92
CA ASN A 131 -22.12 -6.50 -3.21
C ASN A 131 -20.88 -7.30 -2.84
N TYR A 132 -19.92 -7.44 -3.75
CA TYR A 132 -18.66 -8.14 -3.46
C TYR A 132 -17.85 -7.38 -2.40
N ALA A 133 -17.77 -6.06 -2.49
CA ALA A 133 -17.12 -5.21 -1.48
C ALA A 133 -17.77 -5.37 -0.11
N GLN A 134 -19.10 -5.48 -0.02
CA GLN A 134 -19.79 -5.75 1.24
C GLN A 134 -19.42 -7.12 1.83
N GLU A 135 -19.24 -8.15 1.00
CA GLU A 135 -18.76 -9.45 1.47
C GLU A 135 -17.32 -9.36 2.00
N MET A 136 -16.43 -8.64 1.31
CA MET A 136 -15.07 -8.38 1.79
C MET A 136 -15.06 -7.72 3.17
N LEU A 137 -15.97 -6.78 3.41
CA LEU A 137 -16.07 -6.04 4.67
C LEU A 137 -16.60 -6.89 5.85
N LYS A 138 -17.07 -8.10 5.63
CA LYS A 138 -17.43 -9.05 6.71
C LYS A 138 -16.21 -9.74 7.31
N HIS A 139 -15.06 -9.70 6.62
CA HIS A 139 -13.84 -10.34 7.06
C HIS A 139 -12.89 -9.33 7.71
N GLN A 140 -12.66 -9.46 9.01
CA GLN A 140 -11.88 -8.50 9.80
C GLN A 140 -10.46 -8.29 9.23
N GLU A 141 -9.82 -9.33 8.74
CA GLU A 141 -8.48 -9.23 8.15
C GLU A 141 -8.48 -8.36 6.87
N GLN A 142 -9.49 -8.54 6.01
CA GLN A 142 -9.65 -7.72 4.81
C GLN A 142 -9.95 -6.26 5.16
N VAL A 143 -10.78 -6.03 6.18
CA VAL A 143 -11.06 -4.68 6.68
C VAL A 143 -9.77 -4.01 7.16
N ASN A 144 -8.94 -4.71 7.94
CA ASN A 144 -7.67 -4.17 8.42
C ASN A 144 -6.74 -3.79 7.26
N GLN A 145 -6.60 -4.64 6.24
CA GLN A 145 -5.80 -4.35 5.04
C GLN A 145 -6.34 -3.13 4.27
N LEU A 146 -7.67 -3.00 4.16
CA LEU A 146 -8.29 -1.84 3.51
C LEU A 146 -8.08 -0.56 4.31
N VAL A 147 -8.16 -0.62 5.64
CA VAL A 147 -7.87 0.52 6.52
C VAL A 147 -6.42 0.96 6.37
N ASP A 148 -5.47 0.03 6.41
CA ASP A 148 -4.05 0.32 6.24
C ASP A 148 -3.78 1.00 4.89
N ARG A 149 -4.38 0.48 3.82
CA ARG A 149 -4.28 1.09 2.48
C ARG A 149 -4.86 2.51 2.44
N CYS A 150 -6.02 2.73 3.06
CA CYS A 150 -6.62 4.07 3.16
C CYS A 150 -5.73 5.03 3.95
N VAL A 151 -5.12 4.56 5.05
CA VAL A 151 -4.17 5.33 5.84
C VAL A 151 -2.97 5.72 4.98
N ASP A 152 -2.37 4.78 4.27
CA ASP A 152 -1.19 5.03 3.43
C ASP A 152 -1.48 6.02 2.32
N GLN A 153 -2.61 5.89 1.63
CA GLN A 153 -3.02 6.84 0.58
C GLN A 153 -3.26 8.26 1.13
N LYS A 154 -3.97 8.38 2.25
CA LYS A 154 -4.22 9.68 2.88
C LYS A 154 -2.95 10.30 3.45
N LEU A 155 -2.07 9.49 4.02
CA LEU A 155 -0.78 9.94 4.52
C LEU A 155 0.11 10.43 3.38
N ALA A 156 0.20 9.67 2.27
CA ALA A 156 0.95 10.09 1.08
C ALA A 156 0.44 11.44 0.57
N ALA A 157 -0.87 11.61 0.42
CA ALA A 157 -1.47 12.87 -0.02
C ALA A 157 -1.11 14.02 0.94
N ALA A 158 -1.27 13.83 2.24
CA ALA A 158 -0.97 14.86 3.24
C ALA A 158 0.53 15.22 3.29
N LEU A 159 1.42 14.24 3.17
CA LEU A 159 2.86 14.48 3.17
C LEU A 159 3.32 15.23 1.93
N LYS A 160 2.74 14.97 0.76
CA LYS A 160 3.04 15.71 -0.48
C LYS A 160 2.77 17.21 -0.37
N GLU A 161 1.79 17.60 0.47
CA GLU A 161 1.48 19.03 0.70
C GLU A 161 2.48 19.74 1.62
N VAL A 162 3.21 18.99 2.46
CA VAL A 162 4.09 19.58 3.49
C VAL A 162 5.59 19.39 3.21
N VAL A 163 5.96 18.55 2.25
CA VAL A 163 7.37 18.32 1.86
C VAL A 163 7.71 19.00 0.55
N THR A 164 8.98 19.28 0.34
CA THR A 164 9.47 19.73 -0.97
C THR A 164 9.64 18.51 -1.88
N LEU A 165 8.83 18.43 -2.94
CA LEU A 165 8.90 17.36 -3.92
C LEU A 165 9.97 17.63 -4.96
N ASN A 166 10.76 16.62 -5.28
CA ASN A 166 11.69 16.62 -6.40
C ASN A 166 11.09 15.83 -7.57
N HIS A 167 10.42 16.54 -8.48
CA HIS A 167 9.81 15.91 -9.64
C HIS A 167 10.87 15.51 -10.67
N LYS A 168 10.88 14.24 -11.07
CA LYS A 168 11.77 13.71 -12.10
C LYS A 168 10.94 13.08 -13.21
N ASN A 169 11.25 13.47 -14.45
CA ASN A 169 10.72 12.78 -15.62
C ASN A 169 11.68 11.63 -15.97
N ILE A 170 11.22 10.41 -15.87
CA ILE A 170 11.99 9.21 -16.16
C ILE A 170 11.21 8.30 -17.10
N SER A 171 11.90 7.39 -17.79
CA SER A 171 11.23 6.36 -18.59
C SER A 171 10.55 5.32 -17.70
N SER A 172 9.54 4.62 -18.23
CA SER A 172 8.88 3.51 -17.51
C SER A 172 9.87 2.39 -17.16
N GLU A 173 10.89 2.15 -18.01
CA GLU A 173 11.94 1.16 -17.77
C GLU A 173 12.83 1.57 -16.57
N ASP A 174 13.24 2.83 -16.51
CA ASP A 174 14.07 3.33 -15.40
C ASP A 174 13.26 3.41 -14.12
N PHE A 175 11.96 3.70 -14.21
CA PHE A 175 11.07 3.63 -13.06
C PHE A 175 10.94 2.22 -12.49
N ALA A 176 10.78 1.20 -13.34
CA ALA A 176 10.75 -0.19 -12.92
C ALA A 176 12.04 -0.63 -12.19
N LYS A 177 13.22 -0.19 -12.67
CA LYS A 177 14.51 -0.48 -12.03
C LYS A 177 14.60 0.06 -10.59
N MET A 178 13.96 1.20 -10.30
CA MET A 178 13.94 1.76 -8.94
C MET A 178 13.29 0.82 -7.92
N PHE A 179 12.30 0.02 -8.33
CA PHE A 179 11.69 -0.99 -7.46
C PHE A 179 12.57 -2.24 -7.29
N GLU A 180 13.30 -2.63 -8.33
CA GLU A 180 14.24 -3.75 -8.24
C GLU A 180 15.40 -3.45 -7.30
N GLU A 181 15.91 -2.22 -7.30
CA GLU A 181 16.97 -1.78 -6.40
C GLU A 181 16.51 -1.75 -4.93
N ASN A 182 15.28 -1.31 -4.66
CA ASN A 182 14.71 -1.34 -3.33
C ASN A 182 14.53 -2.77 -2.82
N ASN A 183 14.00 -3.69 -3.64
CA ASN A 183 13.83 -5.09 -3.27
C ASN A 183 15.17 -5.77 -2.93
N LYS A 184 16.24 -5.47 -3.68
CA LYS A 184 17.58 -5.98 -3.40
C LYS A 184 18.18 -5.41 -2.11
N ALA A 185 17.87 -4.16 -1.78
CA ALA A 185 18.30 -3.53 -0.54
C ALA A 185 17.60 -4.17 0.68
N ASP A 186 16.31 -4.48 0.56
CA ASP A 186 15.52 -5.17 1.59
C ASP A 186 15.98 -6.62 1.80
N GLU A 187 16.31 -7.34 0.71
CA GLU A 187 16.88 -8.69 0.77
C GLU A 187 18.30 -8.73 1.37
N ALA A 188 19.08 -7.69 1.19
CA ALA A 188 20.44 -7.59 1.75
C ALA A 188 20.46 -7.24 3.25
N GLN A 189 19.35 -6.73 3.79
CA GLN A 189 19.16 -6.40 5.21
C GLN A 189 18.41 -7.49 6.01
N ALA A 190 17.95 -8.55 5.32
CA ALA A 190 17.22 -9.69 5.87
C ALA A 190 18.14 -10.86 6.15
#